data_ba037530628a502e29010fcfe75a11ee
#
_entry.id   ba037530628a502e29010fcfe75a11ee
#
_cell.length_a   1.000
_cell.length_b   1.000
_cell.length_c   1.000
_cell.angle_alpha   90.00
_cell.angle_beta   90.00
_cell.angle_gamma   90.00
#
_symmetry.space_group_name_H-M   'P 1'
#
loop_
_entity.id
_entity.type
_entity.pdbx_description
1 polymer ?
#
loop_
_entity_poly.entity_id
_entity_poly.type
_entity_poly.pdbx_seq_one_letter_code
_entity_poly.pdbx_strand_id
1 'polypeptide(L)'
;MTKSMKKAISLCLFSMGAVGLMAQSNEFKIDVQKTGAPIQSTMYGIFFEDINFGADGGLYAELIKNRSFEFENPFGGWMPFGNVSVQTKNPCFDRNPHYVRLSYEKELTGTGLDNEGFKGIGIREGEKYDFSLYARTQSGMPVKLRINLVDSRNDLYEQKEIEVSGKEWKKYTVVLTPGVTEARSRLRITMATKGTVDLEHISLFPQKTFNNRPNGMRADLAQALKDLKPGVFRFPGGCIVEGTNKATRYQWKNTIGPVENRPININRWNYTFSHKKFPDYYQSYGLGFFEYFQLSEDIGAEPLPVLNCGLSCQYENQDPNENCPVDKLQPYIDDALDLIEFANGPVTSKWGKIRADMGHPAPFNLKLIAIGNEQWGPLYPERLEPFIKAIRAR
;
A
#
# COMPACT_ATOMS: atom_id res chain seq x y z
N MET A 1 34.29 38.80 -56.60
CA MET A 1 33.73 39.57 -55.47
C MET A 1 34.74 40.61 -55.00
N THR A 2 34.46 41.85 -55.16
CA THR A 2 35.36 42.97 -54.81
C THR A 2 35.45 43.19 -53.29
N LYS A 3 36.56 43.75 -52.83
CA LYS A 3 36.80 44.07 -51.38
C LYS A 3 35.66 44.89 -50.76
N SER A 4 34.94 45.66 -51.59
CA SER A 4 33.77 46.49 -51.19
C SER A 4 32.53 45.59 -50.86
N MET A 5 32.25 44.54 -51.60
CA MET A 5 31.17 43.60 -51.34
C MET A 5 31.37 42.77 -50.08
N LYS A 6 32.59 42.43 -49.73
CA LYS A 6 32.89 41.70 -48.48
C LYS A 6 32.67 42.58 -47.25
N LYS A 7 32.95 43.89 -47.32
CA LYS A 7 32.67 44.84 -46.24
C LYS A 7 31.16 45.09 -46.06
N ALA A 8 30.39 45.14 -47.15
CA ALA A 8 28.92 45.30 -47.07
C ALA A 8 28.24 44.06 -46.48
N ILE A 9 28.66 42.87 -46.84
CA ILE A 9 28.13 41.59 -46.28
C ILE A 9 28.51 41.47 -44.80
N SER A 10 29.75 41.89 -44.42
CA SER A 10 30.15 41.83 -43.00
C SER A 10 29.36 42.82 -42.13
N LEU A 11 29.01 43.99 -42.71
CA LEU A 11 28.24 45.00 -41.98
C LEU A 11 26.74 44.58 -41.85
N CYS A 12 26.16 43.97 -42.87
CA CYS A 12 24.81 43.43 -42.81
C CYS A 12 24.67 42.23 -41.84
N LEU A 13 25.73 41.38 -41.77
CA LEU A 13 25.75 40.28 -40.80
C LEU A 13 25.90 40.80 -39.34
N PHE A 14 26.59 41.90 -39.14
CA PHE A 14 26.70 42.53 -37.77
C PHE A 14 25.45 43.28 -37.41
N SER A 15 24.69 43.85 -38.34
CA SER A 15 23.42 44.52 -38.04
C SER A 15 22.24 43.57 -37.82
N MET A 16 22.31 42.31 -38.34
CA MET A 16 21.33 41.26 -38.01
C MET A 16 21.60 40.60 -36.65
N GLY A 17 22.82 40.69 -36.15
CA GLY A 17 23.19 40.13 -34.82
C GLY A 17 22.82 41.05 -33.63
N ALA A 18 22.39 42.25 -33.90
CA ALA A 18 22.04 43.25 -32.88
C ALA A 18 20.52 43.48 -32.73
N VAL A 19 19.67 42.66 -33.33
CA VAL A 19 18.27 42.56 -32.92
C VAL A 19 18.27 41.79 -31.60
N GLY A 20 18.45 42.58 -30.52
CA GLY A 20 18.59 42.08 -29.19
C GLY A 20 17.48 41.12 -28.85
N LEU A 21 17.86 40.01 -28.29
CA LEU A 21 17.05 39.28 -27.32
C LEU A 21 16.70 40.29 -26.20
N MET A 22 15.68 41.14 -26.45
CA MET A 22 15.00 41.85 -25.37
C MET A 22 14.30 40.76 -24.58
N ALA A 23 14.98 40.22 -23.56
CA ALA A 23 14.32 39.42 -22.54
C ALA A 23 13.20 40.27 -22.00
N GLN A 24 11.95 39.95 -22.35
CA GLN A 24 10.77 40.59 -21.80
C GLN A 24 10.79 40.31 -20.31
N SER A 25 11.21 41.29 -19.51
CA SER A 25 11.12 41.16 -18.06
C SER A 25 9.64 41.28 -17.69
N ASN A 26 9.04 40.15 -17.33
CA ASN A 26 7.71 40.17 -16.73
C ASN A 26 7.86 40.62 -15.27
N GLU A 27 7.33 41.80 -14.94
CA GLU A 27 7.29 42.33 -13.56
C GLU A 27 5.94 41.99 -12.94
N PHE A 28 5.93 41.29 -11.82
CA PHE A 28 4.75 41.04 -11.00
C PHE A 28 4.77 42.01 -9.82
N LYS A 29 3.79 42.92 -9.76
CA LYS A 29 3.58 43.81 -8.61
C LYS A 29 2.54 43.19 -7.69
N ILE A 30 2.97 42.75 -6.51
CA ILE A 30 2.11 42.18 -5.49
C ILE A 30 1.85 43.29 -4.44
N ASP A 31 0.60 43.74 -4.34
CA ASP A 31 0.15 44.62 -3.30
C ASP A 31 -0.26 43.80 -2.07
N VAL A 32 0.64 43.61 -1.13
CA VAL A 32 0.44 42.81 0.09
C VAL A 32 -0.57 43.45 1.06
N GLN A 33 -0.96 44.72 0.86
CA GLN A 33 -1.98 45.39 1.69
C GLN A 33 -3.39 45.15 1.15
N LYS A 34 -3.52 44.74 -0.11
CA LYS A 34 -4.80 44.42 -0.74
C LYS A 34 -5.07 42.91 -0.61
N THR A 35 -5.71 42.54 0.49
CA THR A 35 -6.09 41.13 0.71
C THR A 35 -7.18 40.68 -0.28
N GLY A 36 -7.01 39.51 -0.86
CA GLY A 36 -8.01 38.82 -1.70
C GLY A 36 -8.99 37.96 -0.90
N ALA A 37 -9.55 36.95 -1.54
CA ALA A 37 -10.39 35.98 -0.87
C ALA A 37 -9.59 35.16 0.15
N PRO A 38 -10.22 34.75 1.28
CA PRO A 38 -9.58 33.84 2.24
C PRO A 38 -9.19 32.51 1.59
N ILE A 39 -7.99 32.02 1.90
CA ILE A 39 -7.57 30.69 1.48
C ILE A 39 -8.25 29.68 2.39
N GLN A 40 -9.03 28.77 1.80
CA GLN A 40 -9.67 27.69 2.54
C GLN A 40 -8.63 26.71 3.06
N SER A 41 -8.86 26.12 4.25
CA SER A 41 -7.96 25.14 4.84
C SER A 41 -7.76 23.91 3.94
N THR A 42 -8.77 23.56 3.13
CA THR A 42 -8.75 22.45 2.17
C THR A 42 -8.16 22.80 0.81
N MET A 43 -7.62 24.02 0.62
CA MET A 43 -6.98 24.43 -0.63
C MET A 43 -5.67 23.70 -0.88
N TYR A 44 -4.98 23.30 0.18
CA TYR A 44 -3.74 22.55 0.14
C TYR A 44 -3.97 21.16 0.71
N GLY A 45 -3.43 20.16 0.03
CA GLY A 45 -3.55 18.79 0.47
C GLY A 45 -2.44 17.93 -0.06
N ILE A 46 -2.49 16.67 0.35
CA ILE A 46 -1.63 15.63 -0.17
C ILE A 46 -2.47 14.58 -0.89
N PHE A 47 -1.88 13.99 -1.89
CA PHE A 47 -2.42 12.86 -2.64
C PHE A 47 -1.53 11.65 -2.42
N PHE A 48 -2.14 10.53 -2.12
CA PHE A 48 -1.44 9.25 -2.00
C PHE A 48 -2.00 8.25 -3.02
N GLU A 49 -1.10 7.61 -3.72
CA GLU A 49 -1.38 6.44 -4.53
C GLU A 49 -0.34 5.37 -4.25
N ASP A 50 -0.76 4.13 -4.11
CA ASP A 50 0.16 3.01 -3.93
C ASP A 50 0.85 2.69 -5.25
N ILE A 51 1.93 3.40 -5.51
CA ILE A 51 2.82 3.28 -6.66
C ILE A 51 4.27 3.18 -6.16
N ASN A 52 5.09 2.35 -6.83
CA ASN A 52 6.51 2.12 -6.46
C ASN A 52 6.70 1.68 -4.99
N PHE A 53 5.81 0.84 -4.47
CA PHE A 53 5.80 0.41 -3.07
C PHE A 53 5.58 1.57 -2.08
N GLY A 54 4.66 2.46 -2.42
CA GLY A 54 4.31 3.60 -1.55
C GLY A 54 3.56 3.18 -0.28
N ALA A 55 2.71 2.14 -0.35
CA ALA A 55 2.05 1.53 0.80
C ALA A 55 2.92 0.42 1.41
N ASP A 56 2.83 -0.80 0.88
CA ASP A 56 3.66 -1.92 1.32
C ASP A 56 5.14 -1.65 0.99
N GLY A 57 6.01 -1.67 1.99
CA GLY A 57 7.43 -1.31 1.86
C GLY A 57 7.71 0.20 1.84
N GLY A 58 6.66 1.03 2.03
CA GLY A 58 6.71 2.48 2.10
C GLY A 58 6.10 3.00 3.41
N LEU A 59 4.93 3.62 3.31
CA LEU A 59 4.25 4.26 4.44
C LEU A 59 3.75 3.24 5.49
N TYR A 60 3.25 2.09 5.05
CA TYR A 60 2.88 0.98 5.93
C TYR A 60 4.14 0.27 6.42
N ALA A 61 4.28 0.11 7.75
CA ALA A 61 5.54 -0.30 8.35
C ALA A 61 5.82 -1.82 8.31
N GLU A 62 5.01 -2.62 7.60
CA GLU A 62 5.27 -4.05 7.38
C GLU A 62 6.60 -4.24 6.62
N LEU A 63 7.48 -5.07 7.17
CA LEU A 63 8.79 -5.34 6.60
C LEU A 63 8.84 -6.60 5.73
N ILE A 64 7.81 -7.45 5.81
CA ILE A 64 7.76 -8.72 5.07
C ILE A 64 6.99 -8.53 3.77
N LYS A 65 7.63 -8.85 2.66
CA LYS A 65 7.01 -8.88 1.33
C LYS A 65 6.28 -10.21 1.14
N ASN A 66 5.05 -10.16 0.59
CA ASN A 66 4.24 -11.35 0.31
C ASN A 66 4.02 -12.26 1.55
N ARG A 67 3.53 -11.67 2.63
CA ARG A 67 3.38 -12.33 3.94
C ARG A 67 2.48 -13.56 3.96
N SER A 68 1.55 -13.68 2.98
CA SER A 68 0.57 -14.78 2.86
C SER A 68 0.74 -15.62 1.61
N PHE A 69 1.84 -15.50 0.87
CA PHE A 69 2.17 -16.30 -0.31
C PHE A 69 1.15 -16.21 -1.46
N GLU A 70 0.40 -15.11 -1.55
CA GLU A 70 -0.71 -14.92 -2.49
C GLU A 70 -0.30 -14.27 -3.82
N PHE A 71 0.98 -14.00 -4.04
CA PHE A 71 1.45 -13.52 -5.34
C PHE A 71 1.29 -14.62 -6.40
N GLU A 72 1.19 -14.25 -7.67
CA GLU A 72 1.16 -15.21 -8.79
C GLU A 72 2.32 -16.22 -8.71
N ASN A 73 3.52 -15.74 -8.37
CA ASN A 73 4.59 -16.59 -7.85
C ASN A 73 4.52 -16.58 -6.32
N PRO A 74 4.03 -17.65 -5.66
CA PRO A 74 3.88 -17.68 -4.21
C PRO A 74 5.19 -17.43 -3.44
N PHE A 75 6.34 -17.70 -4.05
CA PHE A 75 7.64 -17.40 -3.48
C PHE A 75 8.19 -16.03 -3.89
N GLY A 76 7.41 -15.15 -4.53
CA GLY A 76 7.82 -13.76 -4.79
C GLY A 76 8.18 -13.05 -3.48
N GLY A 77 9.45 -12.59 -3.33
CA GLY A 77 9.99 -12.04 -2.08
C GLY A 77 10.53 -13.08 -1.09
N TRP A 78 10.35 -14.38 -1.38
CA TRP A 78 10.82 -15.49 -0.54
C TRP A 78 11.87 -16.35 -1.28
N MET A 79 12.85 -16.81 -0.55
CA MET A 79 13.86 -17.77 -1.00
C MET A 79 13.77 -19.05 -0.16
N PRO A 80 13.04 -20.08 -0.64
CA PRO A 80 12.94 -21.36 0.05
C PRO A 80 14.23 -22.16 -0.08
N PHE A 81 14.59 -22.93 0.95
CA PHE A 81 15.68 -23.90 0.92
C PHE A 81 15.30 -25.17 1.68
N GLY A 82 15.86 -26.28 1.24
CA GLY A 82 15.46 -27.61 1.76
C GLY A 82 14.09 -28.04 1.23
N ASN A 83 13.32 -28.78 2.04
CA ASN A 83 12.01 -29.30 1.64
C ASN A 83 10.89 -28.33 2.01
N VAL A 84 10.53 -27.46 1.07
CA VAL A 84 9.49 -26.44 1.20
C VAL A 84 8.50 -26.56 0.05
N SER A 85 7.22 -26.48 0.33
CA SER A 85 6.16 -26.55 -0.70
C SER A 85 4.98 -25.64 -0.35
N VAL A 86 4.34 -25.06 -1.38
CA VAL A 86 3.11 -24.28 -1.24
C VAL A 86 1.92 -25.23 -1.15
N GLN A 87 0.99 -24.91 -0.29
CA GLN A 87 -0.24 -25.67 -0.01
C GLN A 87 -1.45 -24.75 -0.03
N THR A 88 -2.65 -25.33 -0.27
CA THR A 88 -3.94 -24.60 -0.27
C THR A 88 -5.07 -25.36 0.43
N LYS A 89 -4.82 -26.60 0.88
CA LYS A 89 -5.85 -27.43 1.54
C LYS A 89 -5.95 -27.08 3.03
N ASN A 90 -7.18 -26.87 3.50
CA ASN A 90 -7.43 -26.45 4.88
C ASN A 90 -6.60 -25.22 5.28
N PRO A 91 -6.79 -24.09 4.57
CA PRO A 91 -6.02 -22.87 4.80
C PRO A 91 -6.27 -22.29 6.19
N CYS A 92 -5.41 -21.37 6.61
CA CYS A 92 -5.63 -20.57 7.81
C CYS A 92 -6.74 -19.54 7.59
N PHE A 93 -6.76 -18.93 6.39
CA PHE A 93 -7.70 -17.90 6.00
C PHE A 93 -8.31 -18.20 4.63
N ASP A 94 -9.63 -18.10 4.53
CA ASP A 94 -10.35 -18.44 3.29
C ASP A 94 -10.01 -17.49 2.12
N ARG A 95 -9.71 -16.22 2.42
CA ARG A 95 -9.41 -15.21 1.42
C ARG A 95 -7.93 -15.13 1.04
N ASN A 96 -7.07 -15.79 1.83
CA ASN A 96 -5.64 -15.98 1.60
C ASN A 96 -5.33 -17.46 1.80
N PRO A 97 -5.67 -18.33 0.82
CA PRO A 97 -5.63 -19.78 1.02
C PRO A 97 -4.23 -20.40 0.92
N HIS A 98 -3.23 -19.66 0.41
CA HIS A 98 -1.89 -20.18 0.28
C HIS A 98 -1.16 -20.17 1.63
N TYR A 99 -0.42 -21.23 1.88
CA TYR A 99 0.51 -21.33 2.99
C TYR A 99 1.70 -22.21 2.59
N VAL A 100 2.78 -22.16 3.32
CA VAL A 100 3.96 -22.98 3.05
C VAL A 100 4.10 -24.09 4.07
N ARG A 101 4.50 -25.25 3.60
CA ARG A 101 4.86 -26.42 4.39
C ARG A 101 6.35 -26.62 4.37
N LEU A 102 6.95 -26.70 5.54
CA LEU A 102 8.34 -27.04 5.77
C LEU A 102 8.42 -28.46 6.33
N SER A 103 9.27 -29.32 5.75
CA SER A 103 9.52 -30.66 6.25
C SER A 103 11.00 -30.89 6.44
N TYR A 104 11.41 -31.29 7.65
CA TYR A 104 12.79 -31.55 8.01
C TYR A 104 12.93 -32.94 8.61
N GLU A 105 13.62 -33.83 7.90
CA GLU A 105 13.79 -35.24 8.30
C GLU A 105 15.25 -35.62 8.54
N LYS A 106 16.20 -34.98 7.82
CA LYS A 106 17.65 -35.34 7.83
C LYS A 106 18.52 -34.12 8.10
N GLU A 107 19.62 -34.33 8.80
CA GLU A 107 20.53 -33.29 9.29
C GLU A 107 21.42 -32.64 8.21
N LEU A 108 21.47 -33.18 6.99
CA LEU A 108 22.46 -32.77 6.00
C LEU A 108 22.17 -31.44 5.27
N THR A 109 20.91 -31.01 5.23
CA THR A 109 20.50 -29.72 4.65
C THR A 109 19.38 -29.14 5.48
N GLY A 110 19.59 -27.95 6.04
CA GLY A 110 18.54 -27.22 6.74
C GLY A 110 17.32 -26.99 5.86
N THR A 111 16.15 -26.82 6.48
CA THR A 111 14.90 -26.45 5.78
C THR A 111 14.39 -25.11 6.33
N GLY A 112 14.01 -24.21 5.42
CA GLY A 112 13.54 -22.89 5.83
C GLY A 112 13.24 -21.95 4.68
N LEU A 113 13.06 -20.69 5.03
CA LEU A 113 12.68 -19.59 4.15
C LEU A 113 13.48 -18.34 4.51
N ASP A 114 13.97 -17.61 3.51
CA ASP A 114 14.45 -16.23 3.68
C ASP A 114 13.45 -15.26 3.04
N ASN A 115 13.18 -14.11 3.70
CA ASN A 115 12.46 -12.99 3.12
C ASN A 115 13.37 -11.78 3.00
N GLU A 116 13.49 -11.22 1.81
CA GLU A 116 14.34 -10.06 1.54
C GLU A 116 13.65 -8.71 1.83
N GLY A 117 12.38 -8.73 2.24
CA GLY A 117 11.59 -7.52 2.39
C GLY A 117 11.41 -6.75 1.08
N PHE A 118 11.39 -5.42 1.20
CA PHE A 118 11.27 -4.49 0.08
C PHE A 118 12.63 -3.87 -0.24
N LYS A 119 13.53 -4.64 -0.92
CA LYS A 119 14.96 -4.31 -1.19
C LYS A 119 15.87 -4.35 0.05
N GLY A 120 15.57 -5.21 0.97
CA GLY A 120 16.21 -5.37 2.26
C GLY A 120 15.30 -4.94 3.42
N ILE A 121 15.48 -5.60 4.55
CA ILE A 121 14.83 -5.26 5.81
C ILE A 121 15.76 -4.33 6.59
N GLY A 122 15.39 -3.05 6.73
CA GLY A 122 16.14 -2.10 7.55
C GLY A 122 15.91 -2.35 9.03
N ILE A 123 17.00 -2.58 9.78
CA ILE A 123 16.98 -2.74 11.23
C ILE A 123 17.91 -1.74 11.91
N ARG A 124 17.59 -1.38 13.15
CA ARG A 124 18.40 -0.50 14.00
C ARG A 124 18.76 -1.18 15.31
N GLU A 125 20.00 -0.98 15.73
CA GLU A 125 20.51 -1.48 17.00
C GLU A 125 19.62 -1.09 18.18
N GLY A 126 19.22 -2.07 18.98
CA GLY A 126 18.42 -1.88 20.19
C GLY A 126 16.93 -1.56 19.95
N GLU A 127 16.48 -1.30 18.70
CA GLU A 127 15.06 -1.17 18.42
C GLU A 127 14.39 -2.55 18.42
N LYS A 128 13.10 -2.56 18.79
CA LYS A 128 12.31 -3.79 18.90
C LYS A 128 11.41 -3.98 17.68
N TYR A 129 11.33 -5.23 17.25
CA TYR A 129 10.53 -5.64 16.09
C TYR A 129 9.60 -6.77 16.51
N ASP A 130 8.30 -6.59 16.29
CA ASP A 130 7.27 -7.60 16.57
C ASP A 130 7.17 -8.56 15.38
N PHE A 131 7.66 -9.77 15.58
CA PHE A 131 7.49 -10.87 14.64
C PHE A 131 6.23 -11.65 14.98
N SER A 132 5.46 -12.03 13.97
CA SER A 132 4.34 -12.95 14.14
C SER A 132 4.18 -13.86 12.92
N LEU A 133 3.60 -15.04 13.15
CA LEU A 133 3.13 -15.95 12.11
C LEU A 133 1.98 -16.80 12.62
N TYR A 134 1.18 -17.34 11.70
CA TYR A 134 0.29 -18.44 12.00
C TYR A 134 0.95 -19.75 11.63
N ALA A 135 0.84 -20.74 12.50
CA ALA A 135 1.46 -22.04 12.27
C ALA A 135 0.66 -23.20 12.90
N ARG A 136 0.89 -24.40 12.35
CA ARG A 136 0.44 -25.67 12.90
C ARG A 136 1.43 -26.78 12.56
N THR A 137 1.43 -27.89 13.31
CA THR A 137 2.21 -29.09 12.95
C THR A 137 1.31 -30.18 12.39
N GLN A 138 1.82 -30.96 11.42
CA GLN A 138 1.05 -32.03 10.80
C GLN A 138 0.81 -33.22 11.76
N SER A 139 1.78 -33.56 12.58
CA SER A 139 1.68 -34.64 13.58
C SER A 139 0.98 -34.22 14.86
N GLY A 140 0.90 -32.93 15.15
CA GLY A 140 0.53 -32.38 16.46
C GLY A 140 1.68 -32.30 17.45
N MET A 141 2.83 -32.95 17.17
CA MET A 141 4.04 -32.91 18.01
C MET A 141 4.75 -31.56 17.87
N PRO A 142 5.41 -31.08 18.93
CA PRO A 142 6.15 -29.82 18.91
C PRO A 142 7.26 -29.82 17.86
N VAL A 143 7.38 -28.70 17.15
CA VAL A 143 8.47 -28.37 16.21
C VAL A 143 9.04 -27.02 16.57
N LYS A 144 10.35 -26.93 16.74
CA LYS A 144 11.03 -25.66 17.02
C LYS A 144 11.46 -24.99 15.72
N LEU A 145 11.20 -23.70 15.65
CA LEU A 145 11.64 -22.80 14.57
C LEU A 145 12.61 -21.77 15.13
N ARG A 146 13.66 -21.46 14.40
CA ARG A 146 14.53 -20.29 14.64
C ARG A 146 14.11 -19.16 13.74
N ILE A 147 13.93 -18.01 14.33
CA ILE A 147 13.59 -16.76 13.69
C ILE A 147 14.82 -15.87 13.78
N ASN A 148 15.45 -15.60 12.64
CA ASN A 148 16.74 -14.92 12.57
C ASN A 148 16.66 -13.64 11.73
N LEU A 149 17.41 -12.62 12.13
CA LEU A 149 17.79 -11.51 11.27
C LEU A 149 19.24 -11.75 10.83
N VAL A 150 19.45 -11.78 9.50
CA VAL A 150 20.75 -12.09 8.90
C VAL A 150 21.10 -11.11 7.78
N ASP A 151 22.39 -10.97 7.44
CA ASP A 151 22.82 -10.24 6.26
C ASP A 151 22.88 -11.13 4.99
N SER A 152 23.38 -10.58 3.91
CA SER A 152 23.58 -11.30 2.65
C SER A 152 24.66 -12.38 2.72
N ARG A 153 25.58 -12.33 3.70
CA ARG A 153 26.64 -13.31 3.96
C ARG A 153 26.22 -14.36 4.96
N ASN A 154 25.00 -14.25 5.53
CA ASN A 154 24.41 -15.06 6.60
C ASN A 154 25.00 -14.77 8.00
N ASP A 155 25.64 -13.61 8.18
CA ASP A 155 26.03 -13.15 9.52
C ASP A 155 24.76 -12.91 10.35
N LEU A 156 24.74 -13.47 11.56
CA LEU A 156 23.58 -13.45 12.44
C LEU A 156 23.55 -12.16 13.28
N TYR A 157 22.45 -11.43 13.22
CA TYR A 157 22.25 -10.20 13.97
C TYR A 157 21.30 -10.35 15.15
N GLU A 158 20.32 -11.26 15.05
CA GLU A 158 19.38 -11.60 16.13
C GLU A 158 18.82 -12.99 15.88
N GLN A 159 18.56 -13.74 16.95
CA GLN A 159 17.91 -15.06 16.90
C GLN A 159 16.93 -15.24 18.05
N LYS A 160 15.74 -15.71 17.73
CA LYS A 160 14.77 -16.23 18.69
C LYS A 160 14.30 -17.60 18.27
N GLU A 161 13.81 -18.38 19.23
CA GLU A 161 13.16 -19.66 18.98
C GLU A 161 11.68 -19.57 19.35
N ILE A 162 10.83 -20.21 18.55
CA ILE A 162 9.43 -20.47 18.86
C ILE A 162 9.16 -21.96 18.75
N GLU A 163 8.28 -22.47 19.61
CA GLU A 163 7.84 -23.86 19.57
C GLU A 163 6.41 -23.92 19.06
N VAL A 164 6.22 -24.47 17.87
CA VAL A 164 4.91 -24.68 17.23
C VAL A 164 4.40 -26.06 17.63
N SER A 165 3.17 -26.14 18.13
CA SER A 165 2.54 -27.40 18.52
C SER A 165 1.03 -27.43 18.22
N GLY A 166 0.51 -28.63 17.95
CA GLY A 166 -0.90 -28.86 17.64
C GLY A 166 -1.20 -28.82 16.15
N LYS A 167 -2.35 -29.41 15.78
CA LYS A 167 -2.82 -29.53 14.38
C LYS A 167 -3.67 -28.34 13.93
N GLU A 168 -4.11 -27.52 14.89
CA GLU A 168 -4.92 -26.34 14.60
C GLU A 168 -4.02 -25.12 14.40
N TRP A 169 -4.45 -24.22 13.51
CA TRP A 169 -3.76 -22.97 13.28
C TRP A 169 -3.77 -22.09 14.54
N LYS A 170 -2.58 -21.59 14.92
CA LYS A 170 -2.40 -20.67 16.03
C LYS A 170 -1.44 -19.56 15.64
N LYS A 171 -1.64 -18.37 16.21
CA LYS A 171 -0.71 -17.25 16.07
C LYS A 171 0.42 -17.40 17.09
N TYR A 172 1.65 -17.27 16.62
CA TYR A 172 2.87 -17.24 17.43
C TYR A 172 3.55 -15.90 17.26
N THR A 173 4.11 -15.38 18.34
CA THR A 173 4.75 -14.05 18.34
C THR A 173 6.06 -14.10 19.10
N VAL A 174 7.02 -13.28 18.66
CA VAL A 174 8.28 -13.04 19.39
C VAL A 174 8.83 -11.66 19.04
N VAL A 175 9.52 -11.03 20.00
CA VAL A 175 10.17 -9.75 19.80
C VAL A 175 11.64 -9.97 19.42
N LEU A 176 12.06 -9.40 18.30
CA LEU A 176 13.46 -9.35 17.87
C LEU A 176 14.07 -8.01 18.28
N THR A 177 15.30 -8.04 18.79
CA THR A 177 16.03 -6.83 19.21
C THR A 177 17.47 -6.94 18.68
N PRO A 178 17.75 -6.50 17.43
CA PRO A 178 19.06 -6.67 16.83
C PRO A 178 20.13 -5.86 17.55
N GLY A 179 21.33 -6.43 17.66
CA GLY A 179 22.50 -5.77 18.21
C GLY A 179 23.28 -4.90 17.23
N VAL A 180 22.73 -4.64 16.03
CA VAL A 180 23.36 -3.87 14.97
C VAL A 180 22.36 -3.02 14.22
N THR A 181 22.84 -1.97 13.56
CA THR A 181 22.08 -1.21 12.54
C THR A 181 22.50 -1.69 11.15
N GLU A 182 21.54 -2.22 10.39
CA GLU A 182 21.75 -2.71 9.02
C GLU A 182 20.58 -2.32 8.12
N ALA A 183 20.91 -1.80 6.92
CA ALA A 183 19.91 -1.35 5.96
C ALA A 183 19.31 -2.49 5.11
N ARG A 184 20.01 -3.61 4.99
CA ARG A 184 19.69 -4.71 4.06
C ARG A 184 19.77 -6.08 4.71
N SER A 185 19.23 -6.22 5.90
CA SER A 185 19.05 -7.54 6.51
C SER A 185 17.92 -8.33 5.82
N ARG A 186 17.82 -9.60 6.16
CA ARG A 186 16.76 -10.52 5.76
C ARG A 186 16.18 -11.21 6.97
N LEU A 187 14.90 -11.52 6.93
CA LEU A 187 14.29 -12.45 7.86
C LEU A 187 14.57 -13.88 7.38
N ARG A 188 15.10 -14.74 8.25
CA ARG A 188 15.30 -16.17 8.00
C ARG A 188 14.53 -16.99 9.03
N ILE A 189 13.69 -17.90 8.54
CA ILE A 189 12.98 -18.89 9.34
C ILE A 189 13.54 -20.27 9.03
N THR A 190 14.05 -20.97 10.03
CA THR A 190 14.63 -22.32 9.87
C THR A 190 13.99 -23.30 10.86
N MET A 191 13.84 -24.54 10.45
CA MET A 191 13.49 -25.62 11.35
C MET A 191 14.68 -25.99 12.23
N ALA A 192 14.50 -25.98 13.55
CA ALA A 192 15.50 -26.37 14.55
C ALA A 192 15.37 -27.82 14.96
N THR A 193 14.19 -28.43 14.78
CA THR A 193 13.91 -29.84 15.09
C THR A 193 13.24 -30.53 13.91
N LYS A 194 13.36 -31.87 13.84
CA LYS A 194 12.67 -32.69 12.84
C LYS A 194 11.15 -32.57 12.95
N GLY A 195 10.46 -32.68 11.83
CA GLY A 195 9.01 -32.66 11.75
C GLY A 195 8.49 -31.95 10.50
N THR A 196 7.19 -31.71 10.50
CA THR A 196 6.50 -30.99 9.43
C THR A 196 5.62 -29.89 10.04
N VAL A 197 5.82 -28.65 9.56
CA VAL A 197 5.12 -27.46 10.03
C VAL A 197 4.56 -26.68 8.85
N ASP A 198 3.34 -26.19 8.99
CA ASP A 198 2.70 -25.25 8.06
C ASP A 198 2.81 -23.84 8.62
N LEU A 199 3.17 -22.88 7.77
CA LEU A 199 3.34 -21.45 8.11
C LEU A 199 2.51 -20.59 7.18
N GLU A 200 1.87 -19.55 7.76
CA GLU A 200 1.04 -18.59 7.03
C GLU A 200 1.10 -17.23 7.71
N HIS A 201 0.79 -16.16 6.97
CA HIS A 201 0.73 -14.76 7.40
C HIS A 201 1.92 -14.36 8.27
N ILE A 202 3.11 -14.39 7.66
CA ILE A 202 4.38 -14.06 8.32
C ILE A 202 4.57 -12.55 8.26
N SER A 203 4.80 -11.91 9.41
CA SER A 203 4.81 -10.46 9.56
C SER A 203 5.94 -10.00 10.48
N LEU A 204 6.52 -8.83 10.19
CA LEU A 204 7.55 -8.20 11.02
C LEU A 204 7.35 -6.68 11.02
N PHE A 205 7.03 -6.11 12.18
CA PHE A 205 6.83 -4.68 12.35
C PHE A 205 7.81 -4.08 13.36
N PRO A 206 8.33 -2.86 13.12
CA PRO A 206 8.97 -2.11 14.20
C PRO A 206 7.91 -1.74 15.25
N GLN A 207 8.28 -1.82 16.54
CA GLN A 207 7.39 -1.31 17.61
C GLN A 207 7.27 0.22 17.56
N LYS A 208 8.31 0.90 17.09
CA LYS A 208 8.33 2.35 16.90
C LYS A 208 7.64 2.75 15.61
N THR A 209 6.33 2.80 15.63
CA THR A 209 5.47 3.30 14.56
C THR A 209 4.97 4.70 14.86
N PHE A 210 4.31 5.35 13.90
CA PHE A 210 3.68 6.65 14.10
C PHE A 210 2.58 6.55 15.16
N ASN A 211 2.61 7.46 16.14
CA ASN A 211 1.75 7.43 17.33
C ASN A 211 1.80 6.10 18.13
N ASN A 212 2.85 5.29 17.97
CA ASN A 212 3.02 3.97 18.59
C ASN A 212 1.84 3.02 18.33
N ARG A 213 1.19 3.12 17.18
CA ARG A 213 0.11 2.22 16.81
C ARG A 213 0.66 0.84 16.44
N PRO A 214 0.17 -0.24 17.04
CA PRO A 214 0.56 -1.59 16.61
C PRO A 214 0.28 -1.79 15.12
N ASN A 215 1.25 -2.36 14.39
CA ASN A 215 1.16 -2.57 12.95
C ASN A 215 0.80 -1.29 12.16
N GLY A 216 1.28 -0.16 12.65
CA GLY A 216 0.95 1.16 12.11
C GLY A 216 1.86 1.62 10.97
N MET A 217 1.86 2.95 10.79
CA MET A 217 2.66 3.61 9.74
C MET A 217 4.10 3.82 10.21
N ARG A 218 5.03 3.91 9.26
CA ARG A 218 6.40 4.35 9.53
C ARG A 218 6.42 5.73 10.17
N ALA A 219 7.05 5.80 11.34
CA ALA A 219 7.05 7.01 12.16
C ALA A 219 7.66 8.21 11.43
N ASP A 220 8.76 8.01 10.69
CA ASP A 220 9.47 9.05 9.95
C ASP A 220 8.64 9.59 8.77
N LEU A 221 8.02 8.71 7.98
CA LEU A 221 7.23 9.12 6.81
C LEU A 221 5.91 9.79 7.23
N ALA A 222 5.19 9.21 8.19
CA ALA A 222 3.93 9.80 8.66
C ALA A 222 4.18 11.14 9.38
N GLN A 223 5.30 11.29 10.11
CA GLN A 223 5.67 12.58 10.68
C GLN A 223 5.96 13.62 9.61
N ALA A 224 6.69 13.26 8.54
CA ALA A 224 6.93 14.17 7.43
C ALA A 224 5.63 14.63 6.75
N LEU A 225 4.65 13.72 6.58
CA LEU A 225 3.32 14.09 6.07
C LEU A 225 2.60 15.06 7.01
N LYS A 226 2.66 14.83 8.32
CA LYS A 226 2.08 15.73 9.34
C LYS A 226 2.72 17.12 9.32
N ASP A 227 4.03 17.19 9.14
CA ASP A 227 4.78 18.45 9.13
C ASP A 227 4.44 19.33 7.92
N LEU A 228 3.91 18.74 6.83
CA LEU A 228 3.35 19.48 5.69
C LEU A 228 2.06 20.21 6.04
N LYS A 229 1.39 19.86 7.16
CA LYS A 229 0.11 20.42 7.61
C LYS A 229 -0.96 20.42 6.51
N PRO A 230 -1.23 19.29 5.86
CA PRO A 230 -2.19 19.22 4.77
C PRO A 230 -3.61 19.50 5.27
N GLY A 231 -4.37 20.30 4.53
CA GLY A 231 -5.78 20.51 4.83
C GLY A 231 -6.67 19.37 4.35
N VAL A 232 -6.22 18.60 3.33
CA VAL A 232 -6.94 17.45 2.80
C VAL A 232 -5.97 16.31 2.47
N PHE A 233 -6.40 15.08 2.68
CA PHE A 233 -5.69 13.87 2.30
C PHE A 233 -6.54 13.03 1.34
N ARG A 234 -6.16 13.02 0.05
CA ARG A 234 -6.81 12.22 -1.00
C ARG A 234 -6.18 10.85 -1.09
N PHE A 235 -6.99 9.80 -1.02
CA PHE A 235 -6.60 8.39 -1.08
C PHE A 235 -7.73 7.53 -1.72
N PRO A 236 -7.51 6.25 -2.08
CA PRO A 236 -6.29 5.44 -1.98
C PRO A 236 -5.35 5.65 -3.16
N GLY A 237 -5.70 6.49 -4.10
CA GLY A 237 -4.90 6.77 -5.28
C GLY A 237 -5.66 7.44 -6.39
N GLY A 238 -5.03 7.40 -7.55
CA GLY A 238 -5.51 7.73 -8.87
C GLY A 238 -6.00 6.47 -9.59
N CYS A 239 -5.25 6.03 -10.59
CA CYS A 239 -5.65 4.93 -11.48
C CYS A 239 -5.86 3.57 -10.80
N ILE A 240 -5.34 3.35 -9.60
CA ILE A 240 -5.66 2.12 -8.84
C ILE A 240 -7.14 2.04 -8.44
N VAL A 241 -7.85 3.17 -8.39
CA VAL A 241 -9.28 3.22 -8.07
C VAL A 241 -10.09 2.51 -9.16
N GLU A 242 -9.80 2.82 -10.43
CA GLU A 242 -10.45 2.18 -11.56
C GLU A 242 -9.97 0.75 -11.79
N GLY A 243 -8.67 0.51 -11.57
CA GLY A 243 -8.00 -0.71 -11.99
C GLY A 243 -7.83 -0.78 -13.52
N THR A 244 -7.08 -1.76 -13.99
CA THR A 244 -6.96 -2.08 -15.42
C THR A 244 -8.26 -2.70 -15.96
N ASN A 245 -9.00 -3.39 -15.09
CA ASN A 245 -10.28 -4.03 -15.37
C ASN A 245 -11.14 -4.09 -14.09
N LYS A 246 -12.38 -4.57 -14.21
CA LYS A 246 -13.31 -4.69 -13.07
C LYS A 246 -12.76 -5.53 -11.91
N ALA A 247 -11.95 -6.56 -12.20
CA ALA A 247 -11.42 -7.46 -11.19
C ALA A 247 -10.31 -6.80 -10.35
N THR A 248 -9.53 -5.91 -10.95
CA THR A 248 -8.38 -5.25 -10.30
C THR A 248 -8.70 -3.87 -9.72
N ARG A 249 -9.97 -3.41 -9.83
CA ARG A 249 -10.40 -2.15 -9.20
C ARG A 249 -10.19 -2.18 -7.69
N TYR A 250 -9.92 -1.04 -7.11
CA TYR A 250 -9.82 -0.92 -5.65
C TYR A 250 -11.22 -1.03 -5.02
N GLN A 251 -11.46 -2.11 -4.27
CA GLN A 251 -12.70 -2.31 -3.53
C GLN A 251 -12.43 -2.08 -2.03
N TRP A 252 -12.88 -0.94 -1.50
CA TRP A 252 -12.59 -0.52 -0.14
C TRP A 252 -13.06 -1.53 0.94
N LYS A 253 -14.16 -2.25 0.68
CA LYS A 253 -14.68 -3.30 1.58
C LYS A 253 -13.71 -4.46 1.75
N ASN A 254 -12.79 -4.66 0.80
CA ASN A 254 -11.70 -5.64 0.92
C ASN A 254 -10.58 -5.18 1.84
N THR A 255 -10.56 -3.92 2.22
CA THR A 255 -9.44 -3.27 2.93
C THR A 255 -9.74 -2.98 4.40
N ILE A 256 -10.86 -3.49 4.92
CA ILE A 256 -11.29 -3.34 6.31
C ILE A 256 -11.45 -4.70 6.98
N GLY A 257 -11.59 -4.69 8.31
CA GLY A 257 -11.58 -5.90 9.13
C GLY A 257 -10.16 -6.41 9.44
N PRO A 258 -10.03 -7.62 9.98
CA PRO A 258 -8.74 -8.23 10.30
C PRO A 258 -7.82 -8.27 9.08
N VAL A 259 -6.58 -7.82 9.26
CA VAL A 259 -5.58 -7.70 8.18
C VAL A 259 -5.30 -9.05 7.52
N GLU A 260 -5.35 -10.11 8.28
CA GLU A 260 -5.12 -11.49 7.84
C GLU A 260 -6.18 -11.97 6.82
N ASN A 261 -7.39 -11.40 6.87
CA ASN A 261 -8.50 -11.74 5.98
C ASN A 261 -8.65 -10.77 4.78
N ARG A 262 -7.78 -9.78 4.66
CA ARG A 262 -7.80 -8.87 3.52
C ARG A 262 -7.14 -9.56 2.33
N PRO A 263 -7.84 -9.72 1.17
CA PRO A 263 -7.25 -10.41 0.03
C PRO A 263 -6.14 -9.57 -0.60
N ILE A 264 -5.16 -10.25 -1.18
CA ILE A 264 -4.18 -9.57 -2.02
C ILE A 264 -4.85 -9.10 -3.32
N ASN A 265 -4.54 -7.89 -3.76
CA ASN A 265 -4.94 -7.37 -5.06
C ASN A 265 -3.71 -7.13 -5.95
N ILE A 266 -3.83 -7.46 -7.22
CA ILE A 266 -2.80 -7.08 -8.19
C ILE A 266 -2.90 -5.57 -8.38
N ASN A 267 -1.79 -4.86 -8.10
CA ASN A 267 -1.75 -3.43 -8.32
C ASN A 267 -1.82 -3.12 -9.82
N ARG A 268 -2.63 -2.13 -10.20
CA ARG A 268 -2.77 -1.70 -11.59
C ARG A 268 -1.41 -1.43 -12.27
N TRP A 269 -0.47 -0.87 -11.53
CA TRP A 269 0.86 -0.55 -12.04
C TRP A 269 1.73 -1.78 -12.36
N ASN A 270 1.35 -2.96 -11.87
CA ASN A 270 1.95 -4.23 -12.26
C ASN A 270 1.73 -4.52 -13.76
N TYR A 271 0.51 -4.28 -14.26
CA TYR A 271 0.18 -4.46 -15.69
C TYR A 271 0.91 -3.45 -16.57
N THR A 272 0.87 -2.18 -16.21
CA THR A 272 1.49 -1.08 -16.97
C THR A 272 3.00 -1.21 -17.03
N PHE A 273 3.61 -1.74 -15.98
CA PHE A 273 5.05 -1.76 -15.81
C PHE A 273 5.62 -3.16 -15.58
N SER A 274 5.00 -4.19 -16.13
CA SER A 274 5.41 -5.59 -16.00
C SER A 274 6.86 -5.85 -16.44
N HIS A 275 7.43 -4.99 -17.32
CA HIS A 275 8.82 -5.04 -17.74
C HIS A 275 9.79 -4.40 -16.74
N LYS A 276 9.33 -3.74 -15.70
CA LYS A 276 10.17 -3.16 -14.66
C LYS A 276 10.79 -4.24 -13.78
N LYS A 277 11.83 -3.84 -13.06
CA LYS A 277 12.61 -4.70 -12.15
C LYS A 277 11.75 -5.40 -11.07
N PHE A 278 10.57 -4.88 -10.77
CA PHE A 278 9.65 -5.41 -9.77
C PHE A 278 8.24 -5.61 -10.38
N PRO A 279 8.06 -6.64 -11.23
CA PRO A 279 6.77 -6.93 -11.85
C PRO A 279 5.75 -7.50 -10.86
N ASP A 280 6.20 -7.98 -9.70
CA ASP A 280 5.42 -8.54 -8.61
C ASP A 280 4.83 -7.45 -7.69
N TYR A 281 4.13 -6.48 -8.28
CA TYR A 281 3.57 -5.37 -7.55
C TYR A 281 2.12 -5.64 -7.15
N TYR A 282 1.93 -5.90 -5.87
CA TYR A 282 0.65 -6.24 -5.26
C TYR A 282 0.33 -5.30 -4.11
N GLN A 283 -0.96 -5.23 -3.77
CA GLN A 283 -1.47 -4.53 -2.61
C GLN A 283 -1.93 -5.55 -1.57
N SER A 284 -1.33 -5.55 -0.40
CA SER A 284 -1.76 -6.42 0.72
C SER A 284 -2.95 -5.86 1.47
N TYR A 285 -3.34 -4.61 1.17
CA TYR A 285 -4.36 -3.85 1.91
C TYR A 285 -4.08 -3.70 3.41
N GLY A 286 -2.84 -3.88 3.84
CA GLY A 286 -2.43 -3.52 5.20
C GLY A 286 -2.67 -2.04 5.50
N LEU A 287 -2.36 -1.17 4.53
CA LEU A 287 -2.82 0.20 4.49
C LEU A 287 -4.16 0.24 3.72
N GLY A 288 -5.27 0.10 4.43
CA GLY A 288 -6.61 0.12 3.90
C GLY A 288 -7.39 1.38 4.27
N PHE A 289 -8.71 1.39 4.00
CA PHE A 289 -9.52 2.59 4.23
C PHE A 289 -9.58 2.98 5.70
N PHE A 290 -9.64 2.02 6.62
CA PHE A 290 -9.58 2.32 8.06
C PHE A 290 -8.29 3.05 8.42
N GLU A 291 -7.15 2.55 7.95
CA GLU A 291 -5.83 3.11 8.23
C GLU A 291 -5.65 4.47 7.55
N TYR A 292 -6.22 4.69 6.35
CA TYR A 292 -6.23 6.01 5.71
C TYR A 292 -7.04 7.05 6.49
N PHE A 293 -8.22 6.69 6.99
CA PHE A 293 -9.01 7.58 7.84
C PHE A 293 -8.28 7.92 9.14
N GLN A 294 -7.71 6.90 9.78
CA GLN A 294 -6.93 7.08 11.00
C GLN A 294 -5.70 7.98 10.78
N LEU A 295 -5.00 7.77 9.66
CA LEU A 295 -3.85 8.62 9.29
C LEU A 295 -4.32 10.06 9.00
N SER A 296 -5.47 10.26 8.36
CA SER A 296 -6.03 11.59 8.13
C SER A 296 -6.22 12.36 9.45
N GLU A 297 -6.82 11.73 10.46
CA GLU A 297 -6.93 12.32 11.81
C GLU A 297 -5.56 12.60 12.44
N ASP A 298 -4.65 11.65 12.37
CA ASP A 298 -3.33 11.74 12.98
C ASP A 298 -2.47 12.88 12.41
N ILE A 299 -2.61 13.18 11.12
CA ILE A 299 -1.90 14.30 10.46
C ILE A 299 -2.70 15.60 10.44
N GLY A 300 -3.96 15.57 10.88
CA GLY A 300 -4.84 16.74 10.94
C GLY A 300 -5.43 17.17 9.60
N ALA A 301 -5.62 16.24 8.66
CA ALA A 301 -6.18 16.48 7.33
C ALA A 301 -7.63 15.98 7.23
N GLU A 302 -8.47 16.68 6.46
CA GLU A 302 -9.78 16.16 6.07
C GLU A 302 -9.61 14.98 5.10
N PRO A 303 -10.21 13.82 5.37
CA PRO A 303 -10.14 12.68 4.46
C PRO A 303 -10.93 12.94 3.18
N LEU A 304 -10.32 12.62 2.03
CA LEU A 304 -10.96 12.65 0.71
C LEU A 304 -10.82 11.28 0.04
N PRO A 305 -11.64 10.29 0.42
CA PRO A 305 -11.65 9.01 -0.25
C PRO A 305 -12.17 9.12 -1.68
N VAL A 306 -11.53 8.39 -2.59
CA VAL A 306 -11.93 8.29 -4.00
C VAL A 306 -12.50 6.91 -4.26
N LEU A 307 -13.71 6.84 -4.84
CA LEU A 307 -14.41 5.59 -5.15
C LEU A 307 -14.59 5.40 -6.66
N ASN A 308 -14.63 4.15 -7.08
CA ASN A 308 -14.91 3.77 -8.46
C ASN A 308 -16.35 4.11 -8.85
N CYS A 309 -16.54 4.70 -10.02
CA CYS A 309 -17.86 5.07 -10.57
C CYS A 309 -18.43 4.05 -11.57
N GLY A 310 -17.90 2.84 -11.60
CA GLY A 310 -18.31 1.80 -12.53
C GLY A 310 -17.56 1.86 -13.87
N LEU A 311 -16.43 2.57 -13.93
CA LEU A 311 -15.52 2.60 -15.08
C LEU A 311 -14.18 1.99 -14.73
N SER A 312 -13.62 1.22 -15.65
CA SER A 312 -12.20 0.88 -15.63
C SER A 312 -11.37 2.06 -16.17
N CYS A 313 -10.03 1.98 -16.05
CA CYS A 313 -9.17 3.04 -16.55
C CYS A 313 -9.37 3.26 -18.05
N GLN A 314 -9.96 4.41 -18.41
CA GLN A 314 -10.30 4.73 -19.81
C GLN A 314 -9.07 4.88 -20.71
N TYR A 315 -7.92 5.17 -20.13
CA TYR A 315 -6.66 5.29 -20.89
C TYR A 315 -6.11 3.93 -21.31
N GLU A 316 -6.17 2.92 -20.42
CA GLU A 316 -5.54 1.62 -20.67
C GLU A 316 -6.51 0.56 -21.18
N ASN A 317 -7.78 0.66 -20.84
CA ASN A 317 -8.77 -0.34 -21.20
C ASN A 317 -9.90 0.25 -22.03
N GLN A 318 -9.91 -0.09 -23.31
CA GLN A 318 -10.91 0.35 -24.26
C GLN A 318 -12.07 -0.65 -24.42
N ASP A 319 -12.05 -1.78 -23.70
CA ASP A 319 -13.13 -2.77 -23.74
C ASP A 319 -14.37 -2.23 -22.99
N PRO A 320 -15.49 -1.95 -23.71
CA PRO A 320 -16.70 -1.46 -23.07
C PRO A 320 -17.30 -2.46 -22.07
N ASN A 321 -16.97 -3.77 -22.18
CA ASN A 321 -17.44 -4.79 -21.25
C ASN A 321 -16.79 -4.68 -19.86
N GLU A 322 -15.67 -3.98 -19.75
CA GLU A 322 -15.03 -3.68 -18.46
C GLU A 322 -15.66 -2.47 -17.76
N ASN A 323 -16.62 -1.80 -18.40
CA ASN A 323 -17.41 -0.74 -17.79
C ASN A 323 -18.76 -1.29 -17.29
N CYS A 324 -19.19 -0.82 -16.12
CA CYS A 324 -20.52 -1.16 -15.61
C CYS A 324 -21.59 -0.39 -16.40
N PRO A 325 -22.66 -1.04 -16.90
CA PRO A 325 -23.80 -0.32 -17.47
C PRO A 325 -24.44 0.63 -16.45
N VAL A 326 -24.96 1.78 -16.93
CA VAL A 326 -25.51 2.82 -16.04
C VAL A 326 -26.70 2.30 -15.22
N ASP A 327 -27.55 1.46 -15.80
CA ASP A 327 -28.68 0.81 -15.14
C ASP A 327 -28.29 -0.25 -14.09
N LYS A 328 -27.00 -0.60 -14.00
CA LYS A 328 -26.43 -1.57 -13.06
C LYS A 328 -25.46 -0.96 -12.05
N LEU A 329 -25.46 0.36 -11.90
CA LEU A 329 -24.53 1.06 -10.98
C LEU A 329 -24.84 0.89 -9.50
N GLN A 330 -26.00 0.31 -9.13
CA GLN A 330 -26.45 0.23 -7.73
C GLN A 330 -25.36 -0.33 -6.78
N PRO A 331 -24.61 -1.42 -7.10
CA PRO A 331 -23.55 -1.92 -6.20
C PRO A 331 -22.41 -0.92 -5.94
N TYR A 332 -22.10 -0.05 -6.89
CA TYR A 332 -21.09 1.01 -6.73
C TYR A 332 -21.63 2.17 -5.91
N ILE A 333 -22.93 2.50 -6.08
CA ILE A 333 -23.62 3.51 -5.26
C ILE A 333 -23.71 3.02 -3.81
N ASP A 334 -24.05 1.74 -3.60
CA ASP A 334 -24.08 1.13 -2.27
C ASP A 334 -22.68 1.14 -1.62
N ASP A 335 -21.59 0.96 -2.40
CA ASP A 335 -20.23 1.11 -1.90
C ASP A 335 -19.97 2.52 -1.34
N ALA A 336 -20.50 3.56 -1.99
CA ALA A 336 -20.36 4.95 -1.52
C ALA A 336 -21.20 5.22 -0.26
N LEU A 337 -22.45 4.75 -0.23
CA LEU A 337 -23.33 4.91 0.93
C LEU A 337 -22.83 4.13 2.15
N ASP A 338 -22.35 2.90 1.93
CA ASP A 338 -21.75 2.06 2.96
C ASP A 338 -20.45 2.69 3.52
N LEU A 339 -19.65 3.37 2.68
CA LEU A 339 -18.47 4.08 3.14
C LEU A 339 -18.82 5.27 4.03
N ILE A 340 -19.85 6.02 3.67
CA ILE A 340 -20.37 7.12 4.50
C ILE A 340 -20.84 6.57 5.87
N GLU A 341 -21.55 5.44 5.87
CA GLU A 341 -21.95 4.79 7.12
C GLU A 341 -20.75 4.24 7.90
N PHE A 342 -19.75 3.65 7.22
CA PHE A 342 -18.52 3.21 7.87
C PHE A 342 -17.81 4.38 8.56
N ALA A 343 -17.66 5.51 7.87
CA ALA A 343 -16.96 6.66 8.39
C ALA A 343 -17.76 7.40 9.48
N ASN A 344 -19.07 7.59 9.29
CA ASN A 344 -19.87 8.51 10.10
C ASN A 344 -21.00 7.84 10.89
N GLY A 345 -21.37 6.61 10.55
CA GLY A 345 -22.50 5.90 11.16
C GLY A 345 -22.27 5.57 12.64
N PRO A 346 -23.35 5.43 13.43
CA PRO A 346 -23.25 5.03 14.83
C PRO A 346 -22.72 3.59 14.95
N VAL A 347 -22.15 3.25 16.11
CA VAL A 347 -21.64 1.91 16.40
C VAL A 347 -22.72 0.80 16.36
N THR A 348 -23.97 1.18 16.36
CA THR A 348 -25.13 0.28 16.22
C THR A 348 -25.49 -0.03 14.77
N SER A 349 -24.96 0.73 13.81
CA SER A 349 -25.14 0.46 12.39
C SER A 349 -24.19 -0.63 11.91
N LYS A 350 -24.47 -1.25 10.77
CA LYS A 350 -23.66 -2.34 10.20
C LYS A 350 -22.20 -1.94 10.03
N TRP A 351 -21.94 -0.85 9.33
CA TRP A 351 -20.59 -0.43 8.97
C TRP A 351 -19.92 0.37 10.09
N GLY A 352 -20.69 1.16 10.87
CA GLY A 352 -20.18 1.81 12.07
C GLY A 352 -19.73 0.83 13.15
N LYS A 353 -20.39 -0.34 13.26
CA LYS A 353 -19.93 -1.43 14.12
C LYS A 353 -18.57 -1.98 13.69
N ILE A 354 -18.38 -2.21 12.39
CA ILE A 354 -17.08 -2.72 11.88
C ILE A 354 -15.97 -1.72 12.21
N ARG A 355 -16.20 -0.42 12.00
CA ARG A 355 -15.24 0.62 12.40
C ARG A 355 -14.89 0.54 13.89
N ALA A 356 -15.92 0.41 14.75
CA ALA A 356 -15.73 0.30 16.19
C ALA A 356 -14.95 -0.98 16.59
N ASP A 357 -15.28 -2.12 15.98
CA ASP A 357 -14.58 -3.39 16.20
C ASP A 357 -13.10 -3.32 15.76
N MET A 358 -12.77 -2.47 14.79
CA MET A 358 -11.40 -2.15 14.39
C MET A 358 -10.68 -1.17 15.33
N GLY A 359 -11.33 -0.73 16.41
CA GLY A 359 -10.72 0.10 17.46
C GLY A 359 -11.04 1.60 17.36
N HIS A 360 -11.95 2.03 16.48
CA HIS A 360 -12.35 3.43 16.34
C HIS A 360 -13.89 3.61 16.48
N PRO A 361 -14.43 3.64 17.71
CA PRO A 361 -15.87 3.77 17.92
C PRO A 361 -16.42 5.15 17.53
N ALA A 362 -15.61 6.21 17.62
CA ALA A 362 -16.02 7.55 17.19
C ALA A 362 -16.13 7.64 15.65
N PRO A 363 -17.01 8.49 15.10
CA PRO A 363 -17.03 8.76 13.67
C PRO A 363 -15.77 9.50 13.21
N PHE A 364 -15.33 9.25 11.98
CA PHE A 364 -14.23 9.97 11.33
C PHE A 364 -14.62 11.36 10.80
N ASN A 365 -15.92 11.71 10.89
CA ASN A 365 -16.45 12.99 10.42
C ASN A 365 -16.17 13.28 8.94
N LEU A 366 -16.32 12.27 8.09
CA LEU A 366 -16.14 12.37 6.64
C LEU A 366 -17.07 13.46 6.06
N LYS A 367 -16.50 14.46 5.37
CA LYS A 367 -17.22 15.58 4.75
C LYS A 367 -17.06 15.60 3.23
N LEU A 368 -16.01 14.97 2.73
CA LEU A 368 -15.63 15.00 1.33
C LEU A 368 -15.54 13.57 0.79
N ILE A 369 -16.10 13.35 -0.41
CA ILE A 369 -15.99 12.08 -1.13
C ILE A 369 -15.83 12.38 -2.61
N ALA A 370 -14.93 11.69 -3.29
CA ALA A 370 -14.77 11.77 -4.73
C ALA A 370 -15.30 10.50 -5.41
N ILE A 371 -16.04 10.66 -6.49
CA ILE A 371 -16.60 9.58 -7.29
C ILE A 371 -15.91 9.56 -8.65
N GLY A 372 -15.20 8.47 -8.95
CA GLY A 372 -14.36 8.34 -10.14
C GLY A 372 -12.99 8.99 -9.99
N ASN A 373 -12.06 8.56 -10.84
CA ASN A 373 -10.72 9.11 -10.96
C ASN A 373 -10.38 9.25 -12.46
N GLU A 374 -9.88 10.42 -12.87
CA GLU A 374 -9.43 10.70 -14.25
C GLU A 374 -10.43 10.30 -15.36
N GLN A 375 -11.71 10.34 -15.05
CA GLN A 375 -12.76 9.98 -16.00
C GLN A 375 -13.08 11.16 -16.90
N TRP A 376 -13.34 10.89 -18.17
CA TRP A 376 -13.66 11.91 -19.17
C TRP A 376 -14.79 11.49 -20.10
N GLY A 377 -15.23 12.47 -20.95
CA GLY A 377 -16.28 12.28 -21.92
C GLY A 377 -17.67 12.10 -21.32
N PRO A 378 -18.69 11.78 -22.12
CA PRO A 378 -20.08 11.70 -21.68
C PRO A 378 -20.33 10.55 -20.71
N LEU A 379 -19.52 9.50 -20.73
CA LEU A 379 -19.68 8.33 -19.86
C LEU A 379 -19.58 8.68 -18.37
N TYR A 380 -18.82 9.71 -18.01
CA TYR A 380 -18.62 10.07 -16.61
C TYR A 380 -19.83 10.81 -16.00
N PRO A 381 -20.35 11.93 -16.57
CA PRO A 381 -21.52 12.61 -16.00
C PRO A 381 -22.75 11.70 -15.89
N GLU A 382 -22.98 10.82 -16.86
CA GLU A 382 -24.10 9.86 -16.84
C GLU A 382 -24.04 8.92 -15.62
N ARG A 383 -22.82 8.56 -15.17
CA ARG A 383 -22.60 7.74 -13.98
C ARG A 383 -22.58 8.55 -12.70
N LEU A 384 -22.04 9.76 -12.73
CA LEU A 384 -21.90 10.60 -11.55
C LEU A 384 -23.27 11.06 -11.00
N GLU A 385 -24.24 11.36 -11.87
CA GLU A 385 -25.55 11.86 -11.49
C GLU A 385 -26.28 10.93 -10.50
N PRO A 386 -26.41 9.61 -10.73
CA PRO A 386 -27.03 8.69 -9.77
C PRO A 386 -26.34 8.68 -8.39
N PHE A 387 -25.01 8.79 -8.34
CA PHE A 387 -24.28 8.88 -7.06
C PHE A 387 -24.63 10.16 -6.32
N ILE A 388 -24.59 11.32 -7.00
CA ILE A 388 -24.93 12.61 -6.38
C ILE A 388 -26.33 12.55 -5.80
N LYS A 389 -27.29 12.02 -6.56
CA LYS A 389 -28.68 11.89 -6.12
C LYS A 389 -28.80 11.01 -4.87
N ALA A 390 -28.14 9.86 -4.87
CA ALA A 390 -28.18 8.93 -3.74
C ALA A 390 -27.49 9.50 -2.48
N ILE A 391 -26.31 10.11 -2.64
CA ILE A 391 -25.55 10.67 -1.53
C ILE A 391 -26.28 11.88 -0.91
N ARG A 392 -26.89 12.73 -1.72
CA ARG A 392 -27.66 13.90 -1.22
C ARG A 392 -28.97 13.53 -0.53
N ALA A 393 -29.47 12.34 -0.75
CA ALA A 393 -30.68 11.83 -0.09
C ALA A 393 -30.41 11.25 1.31
N ARG A 394 -29.15 11.10 1.69
CA ARG A 394 -28.69 10.65 3.03
C ARG A 394 -28.43 11.84 3.94
#